data_b9c6b8d381756c014f13ef1d3b9aec3c
#
_entry.id   b9c6b8d381756c014f13ef1d3b9aec3c
#
_cell.length_a   1.000
_cell.length_b   1.000
_cell.length_c   1.000
_cell.angle_alpha   90.00
_cell.angle_beta   90.00
_cell.angle_gamma   90.00
#
_symmetry.space_group_name_H-M   'P 1'
#
loop_
_entity.id
_entity.type
_entity.pdbx_description
1 polymer ?
#
loop_
_entity_poly.entity_id
_entity_poly.type
_entity_poly.pdbx_seq_one_letter_code
_entity_poly.pdbx_strand_id
1 'polypeptide(L)'
;MNRSVILSDFDNTIVNIDAAAFALDHFADPSWKRIEALFKAGKITFEDSIREEYAMINAPENVILDALDRVVSLRPHFDELVEHCRKNNLPFTVVSAGLEFTIRHFLNQKGWLKFIEIYAPKAEYTSHGYRLRFPKFFDESSINFKHDLVKYHQKRGSRVIFIGDGLGDFPAAREADLRFAIKGSNLAVACLKGNIACSEVIDFQEVIDETRNYVG
;
A
#
# COMPACT_ATOMS: atom_id res chain seq x y z
N MET A 1 25.61 -11.40 2.09
CA MET A 1 24.56 -11.41 1.07
C MET A 1 23.62 -10.25 1.38
N ASN A 2 23.47 -9.31 0.44
CA ASN A 2 22.50 -8.24 0.60
C ASN A 2 21.10 -8.86 0.52
N ARG A 3 20.35 -8.87 1.61
CA ARG A 3 18.96 -9.36 1.62
C ARG A 3 18.08 -8.33 0.93
N SER A 4 17.31 -8.76 -0.06
CA SER A 4 16.26 -7.91 -0.63
C SER A 4 14.94 -8.11 0.13
N VAL A 5 14.05 -7.12 0.09
CA VAL A 5 12.68 -7.17 0.61
C VAL A 5 11.75 -6.46 -0.37
N ILE A 6 10.56 -7.01 -0.57
CA ILE A 6 9.49 -6.34 -1.33
C ILE A 6 8.56 -5.65 -0.34
N LEU A 7 8.32 -4.37 -0.56
CA LEU A 7 7.28 -3.57 0.08
C LEU A 7 6.27 -3.16 -1.00
N SER A 8 5.03 -3.57 -0.85
CA SER A 8 3.98 -3.27 -1.83
C SER A 8 2.81 -2.55 -1.18
N ASP A 9 2.30 -1.51 -1.83
CA ASP A 9 0.97 -1.01 -1.52
C ASP A 9 -0.09 -2.07 -1.86
N PHE A 10 -1.34 -1.86 -1.39
CA PHE A 10 -2.43 -2.79 -1.57
C PHE A 10 -3.48 -2.27 -2.56
N ASP A 11 -4.09 -1.13 -2.26
CA ASP A 11 -5.18 -0.53 -3.04
C ASP A 11 -4.67 -0.07 -4.41
N ASN A 12 -5.41 -0.34 -5.49
CA ASN A 12 -4.97 -0.14 -6.88
C ASN A 12 -3.63 -0.78 -7.27
N THR A 13 -2.92 -1.41 -6.33
CA THR A 13 -1.63 -2.06 -6.55
C THR A 13 -1.78 -3.59 -6.56
N ILE A 14 -2.04 -4.23 -5.41
CA ILE A 14 -2.32 -5.68 -5.34
C ILE A 14 -3.73 -5.99 -5.80
N VAL A 15 -4.69 -5.15 -5.44
CA VAL A 15 -6.06 -5.25 -5.91
C VAL A 15 -6.34 -4.23 -7.03
N ASN A 16 -7.35 -4.51 -7.84
CA ASN A 16 -7.69 -3.77 -9.06
C ASN A 16 -8.41 -2.44 -8.80
N ILE A 17 -8.78 -2.15 -7.55
CA ILE A 17 -9.48 -0.92 -7.17
C ILE A 17 -8.85 -0.32 -5.91
N ASP A 18 -9.17 0.94 -5.66
CA ASP A 18 -8.95 1.58 -4.37
C ASP A 18 -10.09 1.17 -3.42
N ALA A 19 -9.86 0.13 -2.61
CA ALA A 19 -10.86 -0.39 -1.68
C ALA A 19 -11.18 0.62 -0.56
N ALA A 20 -10.21 1.46 -0.20
CA ALA A 20 -10.40 2.53 0.77
C ALA A 20 -11.31 3.63 0.21
N ALA A 21 -11.04 4.13 -1.01
CA ALA A 21 -11.90 5.11 -1.67
C ALA A 21 -13.30 4.54 -1.94
N PHE A 22 -13.40 3.25 -2.30
CA PHE A 22 -14.70 2.59 -2.43
C PHE A 22 -15.49 2.62 -1.11
N ALA A 23 -14.86 2.30 0.01
CA ALA A 23 -15.52 2.35 1.32
C ALA A 23 -15.96 3.77 1.67
N LEU A 24 -15.14 4.77 1.38
CA LEU A 24 -15.46 6.19 1.59
C LEU A 24 -16.63 6.64 0.71
N ASP A 25 -16.63 6.31 -0.57
CA ASP A 25 -17.70 6.70 -1.50
C ASP A 25 -19.07 6.08 -1.15
N HIS A 26 -19.08 4.87 -0.53
CA HIS A 26 -20.32 4.16 -0.23
C HIS A 26 -20.81 4.34 1.21
N PHE A 27 -19.91 4.61 2.17
CA PHE A 27 -20.22 4.55 3.59
C PHE A 27 -19.81 5.80 4.37
N ALA A 28 -19.21 6.82 3.74
CA ALA A 28 -18.87 8.08 4.35
C ALA A 28 -19.69 9.25 3.79
N ASP A 29 -19.70 10.38 4.51
CA ASP A 29 -20.22 11.62 3.98
C ASP A 29 -19.36 12.11 2.81
N PRO A 30 -19.91 12.54 1.66
CA PRO A 30 -19.16 12.97 0.48
C PRO A 30 -18.13 14.09 0.73
N SER A 31 -18.20 14.77 1.86
CA SER A 31 -17.22 15.81 2.25
C SER A 31 -15.82 15.26 2.50
N TRP A 32 -15.61 13.93 2.61
CA TRP A 32 -14.29 13.31 2.69
C TRP A 32 -13.37 13.75 1.53
N LYS A 33 -13.91 14.02 0.34
CA LYS A 33 -13.16 14.53 -0.83
C LYS A 33 -12.48 15.88 -0.60
N ARG A 34 -12.98 16.67 0.37
CA ARG A 34 -12.33 17.93 0.79
C ARG A 34 -11.05 17.67 1.56
N ILE A 35 -11.02 16.59 2.36
CA ILE A 35 -9.86 16.19 3.14
C ILE A 35 -8.77 15.68 2.18
N GLU A 36 -9.13 14.81 1.25
CA GLU A 36 -8.23 14.36 0.18
C GLU A 36 -7.64 15.55 -0.62
N ALA A 37 -8.44 16.54 -0.94
CA ALA A 37 -7.97 17.75 -1.64
C ALA A 37 -6.98 18.58 -0.79
N LEU A 38 -7.15 18.62 0.54
CA LEU A 38 -6.18 19.28 1.43
C LEU A 38 -4.84 18.55 1.44
N PHE A 39 -4.84 17.21 1.46
CA PHE A 39 -3.63 16.41 1.34
C PHE A 39 -2.94 16.65 0.00
N LYS A 40 -3.66 16.57 -1.12
CA LYS A 40 -3.12 16.84 -2.47
C LYS A 40 -2.51 18.24 -2.60
N ALA A 41 -3.05 19.21 -1.85
CA ALA A 41 -2.53 20.58 -1.78
C ALA A 41 -1.38 20.76 -0.77
N GLY A 42 -0.93 19.69 -0.08
CA GLY A 42 0.12 19.73 0.92
C GLY A 42 -0.22 20.50 2.20
N LYS A 43 -1.52 20.64 2.52
CA LYS A 43 -2.00 21.41 3.69
C LYS A 43 -2.13 20.57 4.95
N ILE A 44 -2.23 19.26 4.82
CA ILE A 44 -2.27 18.29 5.91
C ILE A 44 -1.34 17.13 5.59
N THR A 45 -0.93 16.38 6.62
CA THR A 45 -0.07 15.20 6.44
C THR A 45 -0.86 14.04 5.84
N PHE A 46 -0.14 13.04 5.32
CA PHE A 46 -0.75 11.82 4.80
C PHE A 46 -1.56 11.08 5.88
N GLU A 47 -0.97 10.90 7.06
CA GLU A 47 -1.62 10.21 8.17
C GLU A 47 -2.84 10.96 8.70
N ASP A 48 -2.81 12.30 8.73
CA ASP A 48 -3.96 13.09 9.17
C ASP A 48 -5.12 13.01 8.17
N SER A 49 -4.82 13.06 6.86
CA SER A 49 -5.82 12.83 5.82
C SER A 49 -6.56 11.50 6.02
N ILE A 50 -5.81 10.40 6.14
CA ILE A 50 -6.38 9.07 6.33
C ILE A 50 -7.19 8.96 7.64
N ARG A 51 -6.72 9.58 8.74
CA ARG A 51 -7.50 9.59 10.00
C ARG A 51 -8.84 10.30 9.86
N GLU A 52 -8.82 11.49 9.26
CA GLU A 52 -10.03 12.30 9.10
C GLU A 52 -11.01 11.63 8.15
N GLU A 53 -10.54 11.10 7.03
CA GLU A 53 -11.36 10.39 6.04
C GLU A 53 -12.04 9.15 6.66
N TYR A 54 -11.29 8.30 7.34
CA TYR A 54 -11.85 7.05 7.87
C TYR A 54 -12.73 7.25 9.11
N ALA A 55 -12.55 8.34 9.83
CA ALA A 55 -13.49 8.72 10.88
C ALA A 55 -14.90 9.05 10.32
N MET A 56 -15.02 9.29 9.01
CA MET A 56 -16.32 9.56 8.36
C MET A 56 -17.02 8.28 7.88
N ILE A 57 -16.38 7.11 7.87
CA ILE A 57 -16.99 5.85 7.44
C ILE A 57 -17.95 5.34 8.51
N ASN A 58 -19.23 5.24 8.14
CA ASN A 58 -20.30 4.80 9.03
C ASN A 58 -20.85 3.42 8.63
N ALA A 59 -19.99 2.41 8.59
CA ALA A 59 -20.36 1.03 8.35
C ALA A 59 -19.39 0.09 9.07
N PRO A 60 -19.87 -0.99 9.70
CA PRO A 60 -18.99 -1.99 10.35
C PRO A 60 -18.24 -2.83 9.30
N GLU A 61 -17.17 -3.51 9.73
CA GLU A 61 -16.26 -4.28 8.89
C GLU A 61 -16.98 -5.26 7.95
N ASN A 62 -17.93 -6.04 8.47
CA ASN A 62 -18.65 -7.04 7.69
C ASN A 62 -19.44 -6.43 6.51
N VAL A 63 -20.04 -5.25 6.71
CA VAL A 63 -20.80 -4.56 5.65
C VAL A 63 -19.85 -4.06 4.55
N ILE A 64 -18.69 -3.53 4.94
CA ILE A 64 -17.66 -3.09 3.99
C ILE A 64 -17.12 -4.29 3.20
N LEU A 65 -16.78 -5.40 3.88
CA LEU A 65 -16.25 -6.60 3.25
C LEU A 65 -17.26 -7.23 2.27
N ASP A 66 -18.54 -7.34 2.66
CA ASP A 66 -19.60 -7.85 1.79
C ASP A 66 -19.78 -7.03 0.50
N ALA A 67 -19.56 -5.72 0.59
CA ALA A 67 -19.60 -4.86 -0.58
C ALA A 67 -18.35 -5.00 -1.46
N LEU A 68 -17.17 -5.07 -0.85
CA LEU A 68 -15.88 -5.22 -1.54
C LEU A 68 -15.74 -6.58 -2.24
N ASP A 69 -16.25 -7.67 -1.66
CA ASP A 69 -16.22 -9.02 -2.26
C ASP A 69 -16.86 -9.10 -3.65
N ARG A 70 -17.73 -8.14 -3.99
CA ARG A 70 -18.42 -8.09 -5.27
C ARG A 70 -17.62 -7.39 -6.37
N VAL A 71 -16.61 -6.60 -6.02
CA VAL A 71 -15.93 -5.69 -6.96
C VAL A 71 -14.42 -5.83 -6.94
N VAL A 72 -13.83 -6.33 -5.85
CA VAL A 72 -12.38 -6.49 -5.72
C VAL A 72 -11.91 -7.76 -6.41
N SER A 73 -10.86 -7.64 -7.19
CA SER A 73 -10.08 -8.78 -7.69
C SER A 73 -8.59 -8.50 -7.53
N LEU A 74 -7.79 -9.56 -7.38
CA LEU A 74 -6.34 -9.43 -7.37
C LEU A 74 -5.84 -9.05 -8.77
N ARG A 75 -4.79 -8.23 -8.80
CA ARG A 75 -4.06 -7.94 -10.04
C ARG A 75 -3.45 -9.23 -10.59
N PRO A 76 -3.44 -9.42 -11.93
CA PRO A 76 -2.87 -10.62 -12.55
C PRO A 76 -1.44 -10.92 -12.05
N HIS A 77 -1.14 -12.21 -11.92
CA HIS A 77 0.15 -12.76 -11.49
C HIS A 77 0.58 -12.40 -10.04
N PHE A 78 -0.37 -11.93 -9.19
CA PHE A 78 -0.05 -11.72 -7.78
C PHE A 78 0.25 -13.04 -7.05
N ASP A 79 -0.52 -14.10 -7.34
CA ASP A 79 -0.30 -15.42 -6.76
C ASP A 79 1.10 -15.95 -7.14
N GLU A 80 1.53 -15.74 -8.39
CA GLU A 80 2.86 -16.13 -8.89
C GLU A 80 3.98 -15.31 -8.23
N LEU A 81 3.76 -14.00 -7.98
CA LEU A 81 4.72 -13.17 -7.26
C LEU A 81 4.91 -13.67 -5.82
N VAL A 82 3.82 -14.00 -5.11
CA VAL A 82 3.93 -14.54 -3.74
C VAL A 82 4.68 -15.88 -3.73
N GLU A 83 4.39 -16.77 -4.70
CA GLU A 83 5.12 -18.02 -4.83
C GLU A 83 6.61 -17.81 -5.20
N HIS A 84 6.92 -16.84 -6.07
CA HIS A 84 8.29 -16.45 -6.39
C HIS A 84 9.03 -15.98 -5.12
N CYS A 85 8.43 -15.10 -4.36
CA CYS A 85 8.99 -14.61 -3.09
C CYS A 85 9.25 -15.75 -2.11
N ARG A 86 8.28 -16.65 -1.95
CA ARG A 86 8.39 -17.81 -1.06
C ARG A 86 9.54 -18.75 -1.45
N LYS A 87 9.63 -19.10 -2.75
CA LYS A 87 10.66 -20.01 -3.27
C LYS A 87 12.07 -19.44 -3.13
N ASN A 88 12.21 -18.13 -3.19
CA ASN A 88 13.50 -17.45 -3.15
C ASN A 88 13.83 -16.85 -1.77
N ASN A 89 13.03 -17.15 -0.73
CA ASN A 89 13.17 -16.55 0.61
C ASN A 89 13.26 -15.02 0.58
N LEU A 90 12.48 -14.39 -0.31
CA LEU A 90 12.37 -12.95 -0.46
C LEU A 90 11.21 -12.45 0.41
N PRO A 91 11.45 -11.75 1.52
CA PRO A 91 10.39 -11.23 2.37
C PRO A 91 9.46 -10.32 1.58
N PHE A 92 8.15 -10.46 1.82
CA PHE A 92 7.11 -9.65 1.22
C PHE A 92 6.26 -9.00 2.31
N THR A 93 6.17 -7.68 2.30
CA THR A 93 5.34 -6.91 3.22
C THR A 93 4.38 -6.04 2.44
N VAL A 94 3.09 -6.13 2.77
CA VAL A 94 2.10 -5.15 2.33
C VAL A 94 2.20 -3.93 3.24
N VAL A 95 2.51 -2.76 2.68
CA VAL A 95 2.59 -1.48 3.38
C VAL A 95 1.51 -0.55 2.84
N SER A 96 0.37 -0.47 3.51
CA SER A 96 -0.82 0.21 2.99
C SER A 96 -1.44 1.14 4.01
N ALA A 97 -2.04 2.24 3.54
CA ALA A 97 -2.89 3.12 4.34
C ALA A 97 -4.35 2.63 4.41
N GLY A 98 -4.70 1.59 3.66
CA GLY A 98 -6.01 0.96 3.68
C GLY A 98 -6.36 0.32 5.02
N LEU A 99 -7.61 -0.06 5.17
CA LEU A 99 -8.11 -0.71 6.38
C LEU A 99 -7.47 -2.11 6.52
N GLU A 100 -6.77 -2.36 7.62
CA GLU A 100 -6.03 -3.62 7.84
C GLU A 100 -6.93 -4.86 7.65
N PHE A 101 -8.17 -4.78 8.06
CA PHE A 101 -9.09 -5.92 7.95
C PHE A 101 -9.44 -6.27 6.48
N THR A 102 -9.49 -5.29 5.57
CA THR A 102 -9.71 -5.54 4.13
C THR A 102 -8.51 -6.28 3.53
N ILE A 103 -7.30 -5.84 3.85
CA ILE A 103 -6.06 -6.48 3.41
C ILE A 103 -6.03 -7.95 3.90
N ARG A 104 -6.29 -8.16 5.19
CA ARG A 104 -6.34 -9.50 5.78
C ARG A 104 -7.37 -10.39 5.13
N HIS A 105 -8.56 -9.86 4.85
CA HIS A 105 -9.65 -10.59 4.23
C HIS A 105 -9.25 -11.17 2.88
N PHE A 106 -8.77 -10.34 1.96
CA PHE A 106 -8.41 -10.77 0.61
C PHE A 106 -7.17 -11.67 0.58
N LEU A 107 -6.16 -11.40 1.39
CA LEU A 107 -5.00 -12.27 1.50
C LEU A 107 -5.37 -13.64 2.12
N ASN A 108 -6.30 -13.67 3.07
CA ASN A 108 -6.74 -14.90 3.71
C ASN A 108 -7.55 -15.79 2.76
N GLN A 109 -8.42 -15.22 1.93
CA GLN A 109 -9.18 -15.95 0.90
C GLN A 109 -8.27 -16.76 -0.03
N LYS A 110 -7.04 -16.28 -0.27
CA LYS A 110 -6.02 -16.94 -1.10
C LYS A 110 -5.03 -17.79 -0.30
N GLY A 111 -5.13 -17.80 1.02
CA GLY A 111 -4.19 -18.50 1.89
C GLY A 111 -2.79 -17.86 1.96
N TRP A 112 -2.63 -16.62 1.51
CA TRP A 112 -1.36 -15.90 1.47
C TRP A 112 -1.01 -15.17 2.77
N LEU A 113 -1.97 -14.97 3.66
CA LEU A 113 -1.78 -14.23 4.92
C LEU A 113 -0.63 -14.76 5.79
N LYS A 114 -0.32 -16.05 5.71
CA LYS A 114 0.79 -16.68 6.46
C LYS A 114 2.18 -16.40 5.88
N PHE A 115 2.27 -15.86 4.66
CA PHE A 115 3.53 -15.61 3.96
C PHE A 115 3.82 -14.12 3.77
N ILE A 116 2.84 -13.27 4.03
CA ILE A 116 2.91 -11.83 3.79
C ILE A 116 2.74 -11.10 5.12
N GLU A 117 3.71 -10.24 5.45
CA GLU A 117 3.57 -9.32 6.57
C GLU A 117 2.69 -8.14 6.18
N ILE A 118 1.87 -7.66 7.12
CA ILE A 118 1.04 -6.48 6.90
C ILE A 118 1.50 -5.35 7.81
N TYR A 119 1.87 -4.23 7.20
CA TYR A 119 2.23 -2.99 7.87
C TYR A 119 1.23 -1.91 7.48
N ALA A 120 0.18 -1.80 8.26
CA ALA A 120 -0.96 -0.92 8.01
C ALA A 120 -1.52 -0.37 9.33
N PRO A 121 -2.28 0.75 9.31
CA PRO A 121 -2.93 1.26 10.49
C PRO A 121 -4.00 0.27 10.97
N LYS A 122 -4.01 0.01 12.28
CA LYS A 122 -5.09 -0.74 12.92
C LYS A 122 -6.32 0.13 13.03
N ALA A 123 -7.45 -0.39 12.58
CA ALA A 123 -8.73 0.28 12.58
C ALA A 123 -9.65 -0.30 13.67
N GLU A 124 -10.33 0.56 14.40
CA GLU A 124 -11.35 0.21 15.39
C GLU A 124 -12.64 0.94 15.03
N TYR A 125 -13.71 0.22 14.75
CA TYR A 125 -15.01 0.81 14.47
C TYR A 125 -15.65 1.32 15.74
N THR A 126 -16.12 2.56 15.73
CA THR A 126 -16.75 3.25 16.85
C THR A 126 -18.08 3.86 16.41
N SER A 127 -18.85 4.44 17.36
CA SER A 127 -20.06 5.21 17.05
C SER A 127 -19.79 6.49 16.22
N HIS A 128 -18.51 6.83 16.01
CA HIS A 128 -18.09 8.04 15.28
C HIS A 128 -17.15 7.67 14.09
N GLY A 129 -17.37 6.50 13.47
CA GLY A 129 -16.54 5.99 12.38
C GLY A 129 -15.29 5.24 12.88
N TYR A 130 -14.30 5.09 12.01
CA TYR A 130 -13.09 4.35 12.35
C TYR A 130 -12.05 5.22 13.04
N ARG A 131 -11.55 4.72 14.17
CA ARG A 131 -10.37 5.26 14.84
C ARG A 131 -9.15 4.49 14.36
N LEU A 132 -8.15 5.20 13.81
CA LEU A 132 -6.94 4.60 13.31
C LEU A 132 -5.76 4.77 14.27
N ARG A 133 -4.96 3.71 14.37
CA ARG A 133 -3.67 3.71 15.05
C ARG A 133 -2.58 3.31 14.06
N PHE A 134 -1.84 4.31 13.59
CA PHE A 134 -0.69 4.09 12.71
C PHE A 134 0.47 3.40 13.43
N PRO A 135 1.31 2.65 12.69
CA PRO A 135 2.59 2.18 13.20
C PRO A 135 3.43 3.35 13.71
N LYS A 136 4.22 3.12 14.76
CA LYS A 136 5.18 4.13 15.23
C LYS A 136 6.33 4.24 14.26
N PHE A 137 6.79 5.44 13.99
CA PHE A 137 7.97 5.70 13.16
C PHE A 137 9.23 5.21 13.86
N PHE A 138 10.12 4.60 13.09
CA PHE A 138 11.48 4.25 13.49
C PHE A 138 12.43 5.45 13.35
N ASP A 139 12.10 6.39 12.47
CA ASP A 139 12.86 7.59 12.18
C ASP A 139 11.91 8.78 12.00
N GLU A 140 11.96 9.72 12.96
CA GLU A 140 11.09 10.92 12.97
C GLU A 140 11.31 11.86 11.77
N SER A 141 12.41 11.70 11.02
CA SER A 141 12.65 12.44 9.78
C SER A 141 11.90 11.87 8.57
N SER A 142 11.16 10.77 8.74
CA SER A 142 10.39 10.16 7.68
C SER A 142 9.16 11.01 7.33
N ILE A 143 8.83 11.05 6.03
CA ILE A 143 7.71 11.86 5.52
C ILE A 143 6.36 11.23 5.87
N ASN A 144 6.28 9.89 5.81
CA ASN A 144 5.14 9.09 6.21
C ASN A 144 5.61 7.68 6.62
N PHE A 145 4.69 6.86 7.15
CA PHE A 145 5.04 5.52 7.66
C PHE A 145 5.52 4.55 6.57
N LYS A 146 5.13 4.72 5.29
CA LYS A 146 5.62 3.90 4.17
C LYS A 146 7.09 4.22 3.88
N HIS A 147 7.44 5.50 3.83
CA HIS A 147 8.83 5.97 3.70
C HIS A 147 9.69 5.50 4.89
N ASP A 148 9.14 5.56 6.10
CA ASP A 148 9.81 5.11 7.30
C ASP A 148 10.19 3.62 7.25
N LEU A 149 9.29 2.78 6.74
CA LEU A 149 9.54 1.36 6.60
C LEU A 149 10.65 1.06 5.57
N VAL A 150 10.73 1.80 4.47
CA VAL A 150 11.83 1.70 3.50
C VAL A 150 13.17 2.00 4.19
N LYS A 151 13.27 3.14 4.88
CA LYS A 151 14.49 3.53 5.62
C LYS A 151 14.87 2.51 6.69
N TYR A 152 13.87 1.95 7.39
CA TYR A 152 14.09 0.90 8.39
C TYR A 152 14.80 -0.32 7.81
N HIS A 153 14.37 -0.82 6.65
CA HIS A 153 14.99 -1.96 6.00
C HIS A 153 16.37 -1.64 5.45
N GLN A 154 16.55 -0.47 4.81
CA GLN A 154 17.85 -0.04 4.28
C GLN A 154 18.89 0.15 5.38
N LYS A 155 18.53 0.74 6.53
CA LYS A 155 19.41 0.86 7.71
C LYS A 155 19.87 -0.51 8.26
N ARG A 156 19.16 -1.60 7.95
CA ARG A 156 19.52 -2.99 8.28
C ARG A 156 20.27 -3.71 7.17
N GLY A 157 20.68 -2.99 6.13
CA GLY A 157 21.44 -3.55 5.01
C GLY A 157 20.62 -4.32 4.01
N SER A 158 19.28 -4.17 4.00
CA SER A 158 18.41 -4.74 2.97
C SER A 158 18.29 -3.82 1.77
N ARG A 159 18.24 -4.38 0.58
CA ARG A 159 17.74 -3.69 -0.61
C ARG A 159 16.22 -3.69 -0.60
N VAL A 160 15.63 -2.54 -0.86
CA VAL A 160 14.18 -2.40 -0.85
C VAL A 160 13.64 -2.27 -2.27
N ILE A 161 12.72 -3.16 -2.61
CA ILE A 161 11.91 -3.13 -3.83
C ILE A 161 10.55 -2.58 -3.43
N PHE A 162 10.14 -1.44 -3.98
CA PHE A 162 8.86 -0.81 -3.66
C PHE A 162 7.91 -0.86 -4.85
N ILE A 163 6.64 -1.21 -4.60
CA ILE A 163 5.57 -1.29 -5.60
C ILE A 163 4.39 -0.46 -5.10
N GLY A 164 3.87 0.44 -5.94
CA GLY A 164 2.73 1.29 -5.54
C GLY A 164 2.06 2.01 -6.70
N ASP A 165 1.07 2.85 -6.37
CA ASP A 165 0.30 3.61 -7.37
C ASP A 165 -0.01 5.06 -6.95
N GLY A 166 -0.03 5.34 -5.63
CA GLY A 166 -0.54 6.59 -5.07
C GLY A 166 0.52 7.68 -4.83
N LEU A 167 0.06 8.91 -4.57
CA LEU A 167 0.94 10.00 -4.14
C LEU A 167 1.55 9.75 -2.75
N GLY A 168 0.84 9.02 -1.89
CA GLY A 168 1.35 8.59 -0.58
C GLY A 168 2.54 7.64 -0.66
N ASP A 169 2.72 6.97 -1.81
CA ASP A 169 3.83 6.04 -2.08
C ASP A 169 5.09 6.76 -2.54
N PHE A 170 4.96 7.98 -3.07
CA PHE A 170 6.08 8.67 -3.71
C PHE A 170 7.31 8.84 -2.79
N PRO A 171 7.18 9.23 -1.50
CA PRO A 171 8.34 9.31 -0.62
C PRO A 171 9.06 7.96 -0.45
N ALA A 172 8.30 6.87 -0.30
CA ALA A 172 8.84 5.51 -0.18
C ALA A 172 9.50 5.04 -1.48
N ALA A 173 8.83 5.23 -2.61
CA ALA A 173 9.37 4.87 -3.93
C ALA A 173 10.65 5.65 -4.26
N ARG A 174 10.71 6.94 -3.92
CA ARG A 174 11.91 7.77 -4.12
C ARG A 174 13.13 7.24 -3.37
N GLU A 175 12.93 6.74 -2.16
CA GLU A 175 13.99 6.21 -1.29
C GLU A 175 14.39 4.78 -1.67
N ALA A 176 13.48 3.96 -2.20
CA ALA A 176 13.71 2.55 -2.51
C ALA A 176 14.82 2.33 -3.55
N ASP A 177 15.48 1.16 -3.48
CA ASP A 177 16.57 0.77 -4.39
C ASP A 177 16.03 0.39 -5.79
N LEU A 178 14.87 -0.29 -5.84
CA LEU A 178 14.13 -0.61 -7.06
C LEU A 178 12.68 -0.23 -6.85
N ARG A 179 12.05 0.36 -7.85
CA ARG A 179 10.68 0.85 -7.73
C ARG A 179 9.85 0.56 -8.96
N PHE A 180 8.63 0.13 -8.69
CA PHE A 180 7.60 -0.13 -9.67
C PHE A 180 6.38 0.74 -9.41
N ALA A 181 5.86 1.36 -10.44
CA ALA A 181 4.59 2.07 -10.38
C ALA A 181 3.57 1.37 -11.29
N ILE A 182 2.34 1.26 -10.84
CA ILE A 182 1.26 0.82 -11.70
C ILE A 182 1.15 1.80 -12.87
N LYS A 183 1.09 1.29 -14.09
CA LYS A 183 1.11 2.08 -15.32
C LYS A 183 0.04 3.16 -15.33
N GLY A 184 0.46 4.39 -15.62
CA GLY A 184 -0.41 5.56 -15.67
C GLY A 184 -0.92 6.06 -14.31
N SER A 185 -0.44 5.50 -13.21
CA SER A 185 -0.84 5.87 -11.84
C SER A 185 -0.30 7.23 -11.42
N ASN A 186 -0.82 7.74 -10.28
CA ASN A 186 -0.32 8.98 -9.69
C ASN A 186 1.15 8.86 -9.28
N LEU A 187 1.61 7.69 -8.84
CA LEU A 187 3.01 7.44 -8.54
C LEU A 187 3.88 7.51 -9.79
N ALA A 188 3.45 6.89 -10.90
CA ALA A 188 4.17 6.94 -12.18
C ALA A 188 4.36 8.40 -12.64
N VAL A 189 3.29 9.20 -12.59
CA VAL A 189 3.34 10.63 -12.93
C VAL A 189 4.25 11.41 -11.99
N ALA A 190 4.21 11.11 -10.68
CA ALA A 190 5.07 11.78 -9.69
C ALA A 190 6.56 11.44 -9.90
N CYS A 191 6.88 10.18 -10.20
CA CYS A 191 8.23 9.75 -10.54
C CYS A 191 8.77 10.45 -11.79
N LEU A 192 7.95 10.53 -12.85
CA LEU A 192 8.33 11.25 -14.08
C LEU A 192 8.61 12.74 -13.80
N LYS A 193 7.72 13.42 -13.06
CA LYS A 193 7.90 14.82 -12.69
C LYS A 193 9.13 15.06 -11.79
N GLY A 194 9.41 14.10 -10.90
CA GLY A 194 10.56 14.13 -10.01
C GLY A 194 11.87 13.69 -10.65
N ASN A 195 11.87 13.33 -11.95
CA ASN A 195 13.02 12.76 -12.67
C ASN A 195 13.62 11.54 -11.95
N ILE A 196 12.75 10.67 -11.43
CA ILE A 196 13.11 9.44 -10.72
C ILE A 196 12.84 8.25 -11.64
N ALA A 197 13.88 7.44 -11.91
CA ALA A 197 13.72 6.22 -12.68
C ALA A 197 12.76 5.27 -11.96
N CYS A 198 11.70 4.84 -12.65
CA CYS A 198 10.67 3.96 -12.11
C CYS A 198 10.14 3.09 -13.26
N SER A 199 10.09 1.76 -13.05
CA SER A 199 9.49 0.85 -14.02
C SER A 199 7.97 0.92 -13.90
N GLU A 200 7.28 1.25 -15.01
CA GLU A 200 5.83 1.15 -15.05
C GLU A 200 5.42 -0.28 -15.39
N VAL A 201 4.50 -0.86 -14.59
CA VAL A 201 4.03 -2.24 -14.74
C VAL A 201 2.51 -2.30 -14.84
N ILE A 202 2.00 -3.24 -15.64
CA ILE A 202 0.57 -3.51 -15.78
C ILE A 202 0.15 -4.59 -14.78
N ASP A 203 1.01 -5.60 -14.61
CA ASP A 203 0.78 -6.74 -13.72
C ASP A 203 2.08 -7.20 -13.01
N PHE A 204 1.97 -8.24 -12.20
CA PHE A 204 3.09 -8.71 -11.39
C PHE A 204 4.06 -9.63 -12.14
N GLN A 205 3.77 -10.06 -13.37
CA GLN A 205 4.75 -10.82 -14.18
C GLN A 205 5.99 -9.97 -14.49
N GLU A 206 5.76 -8.69 -14.80
CA GLU A 206 6.85 -7.74 -15.09
C GLU A 206 7.73 -7.52 -13.85
N VAL A 207 7.12 -7.45 -12.65
CA VAL A 207 7.86 -7.37 -11.38
C VAL A 207 8.69 -8.63 -11.14
N ILE A 208 8.11 -9.82 -11.37
CA ILE A 208 8.84 -11.10 -11.22
C ILE A 208 10.05 -11.13 -12.14
N ASP A 209 9.88 -10.75 -13.40
CA ASP A 209 10.95 -10.81 -14.40
C ASP A 209 12.11 -9.87 -14.07
N GLU A 210 11.82 -8.65 -13.64
CA GLU A 210 12.86 -7.69 -13.23
C GLU A 210 13.54 -8.09 -11.91
N THR A 211 12.80 -8.67 -10.97
CA THR A 211 13.35 -9.02 -9.64
C THR A 211 14.20 -10.30 -9.65
N ARG A 212 14.15 -11.14 -10.70
CA ARG A 212 14.99 -12.35 -10.80
C ARG A 212 16.47 -12.06 -10.62
N ASN A 213 16.95 -10.91 -11.06
CA ASN A 213 18.35 -10.50 -10.94
C ASN A 213 18.72 -9.98 -9.54
N TYR A 214 17.74 -9.79 -8.66
CA TYR A 214 17.91 -9.26 -7.30
C TYR A 214 17.77 -10.35 -6.22
N VAL A 215 17.47 -11.58 -6.64
CA VAL A 215 17.30 -12.76 -5.79
C VAL A 215 18.50 -13.65 -5.99
N GLY A 216 19.51 -13.52 -5.14
CA GLY A 216 20.75 -14.31 -5.20
C GLY A 216 21.50 -14.22 -3.90
#